data_a3f7ac5783bbac222f6f1bea45bb39b5
#
_entry.id   a3f7ac5783bbac222f6f1bea45bb39b5
#
_cell.length_a   1.000
_cell.length_b   1.000
_cell.length_c   1.000
_cell.angle_alpha   90.00
_cell.angle_beta   90.00
_cell.angle_gamma   90.00
#
_symmetry.space_group_name_H-M   'P 1'
#
loop_
_entity.id
_entity.type
_entity.pdbx_description
1 polymer ?
#
loop_
_entity_poly.entity_id
_entity_poly.type
_entity_poly.pdbx_seq_one_letter_code
_entity_poly.pdbx_strand_id
1 'polypeptide(L)'
;MIQNIYETHLHVRNLENAINFYQNKLGLTLARKLSKRRVAFFWVGENKQQMLGLWEVHNIEDFEPRHFAFGVNLEFLMTSKAWLEERGIAVIGSQGKGNQKPIVQRWMPAASVYFLDCDGNKLEFISMLHKNPDELEYASYLSVWNEEHQEK
;
A
#
# COMPACT_ATOMS: atom_id res chain seq x y z
N MET A 1 -10.46 -8.46 -23.62
CA MET A 1 -9.07 -8.03 -23.34
C MET A 1 -9.01 -7.52 -21.90
N ILE A 2 -8.00 -7.94 -21.11
CA ILE A 2 -7.83 -7.49 -19.72
C ILE A 2 -7.46 -6.01 -19.74
N GLN A 3 -8.12 -5.19 -18.90
CA GLN A 3 -7.89 -3.73 -18.83
C GLN A 3 -7.16 -3.30 -17.55
N ASN A 4 -7.52 -3.89 -16.41
CA ASN A 4 -6.97 -3.54 -15.10
C ASN A 4 -7.24 -4.66 -14.08
N ILE A 5 -6.79 -4.45 -12.85
CA ILE A 5 -7.21 -5.23 -11.68
C ILE A 5 -8.42 -4.51 -11.08
N TYR A 6 -9.60 -5.14 -11.13
CA TYR A 6 -10.83 -4.55 -10.60
C TYR A 6 -10.91 -4.66 -9.08
N GLU A 7 -10.57 -5.83 -8.54
CA GLU A 7 -10.57 -6.05 -7.09
C GLU A 7 -9.41 -6.95 -6.64
N THR A 8 -8.98 -6.74 -5.42
CA THR A 8 -8.05 -7.63 -4.71
C THR A 8 -8.58 -7.90 -3.31
N HIS A 9 -8.10 -8.97 -2.67
CA HIS A 9 -8.61 -9.43 -1.39
C HIS A 9 -7.47 -9.63 -0.39
N LEU A 10 -7.75 -9.28 0.87
CA LEU A 10 -6.91 -9.58 2.02
C LEU A 10 -7.66 -10.42 3.03
N HIS A 11 -6.96 -11.30 3.71
CA HIS A 11 -7.43 -11.89 4.94
C HIS A 11 -7.17 -10.94 6.12
N VAL A 12 -8.11 -10.92 7.07
CA VAL A 12 -8.03 -10.17 8.32
C VAL A 12 -8.45 -11.04 9.49
N ARG A 13 -7.91 -10.80 10.67
CA ARG A 13 -8.24 -11.57 11.87
C ARG A 13 -9.54 -11.13 12.52
N ASN A 14 -9.87 -9.84 12.41
CA ASN A 14 -11.10 -9.26 12.93
C ASN A 14 -11.62 -8.19 11.97
N LEU A 15 -12.82 -8.45 11.40
CA LEU A 15 -13.38 -7.60 10.36
C LEU A 15 -13.69 -6.18 10.85
N GLU A 16 -14.18 -6.01 12.09
CA GLU A 16 -14.52 -4.69 12.62
C GLU A 16 -13.27 -3.83 12.84
N ASN A 17 -12.20 -4.42 13.38
CA ASN A 17 -10.93 -3.74 13.54
C ASN A 17 -10.35 -3.33 12.18
N ALA A 18 -10.44 -4.22 11.20
CA ALA A 18 -9.98 -3.95 9.83
C ALA A 18 -10.82 -2.85 9.17
N ILE A 19 -12.16 -2.88 9.30
CA ILE A 19 -13.04 -1.80 8.81
C ILE A 19 -12.63 -0.46 9.43
N ASN A 20 -12.43 -0.41 10.75
CA ASN A 20 -11.99 0.80 11.43
C ASN A 20 -10.64 1.31 10.89
N PHE A 21 -9.69 0.42 10.64
CA PHE A 21 -8.39 0.79 10.06
C PHE A 21 -8.53 1.36 8.65
N TYR A 22 -9.16 0.62 7.75
CA TYR A 22 -9.24 1.02 6.33
C TYR A 22 -10.15 2.22 6.10
N GLN A 23 -11.23 2.35 6.86
CA GLN A 23 -12.15 3.48 6.74
C GLN A 23 -11.65 4.72 7.48
N ASN A 24 -11.31 4.59 8.77
CA ASN A 24 -11.08 5.75 9.63
C ASN A 24 -9.62 6.20 9.67
N LYS A 25 -8.66 5.28 9.50
CA LYS A 25 -7.25 5.65 9.45
C LYS A 25 -6.76 5.88 8.02
N LEU A 26 -7.04 4.96 7.08
CA LEU A 26 -6.63 5.11 5.68
C LEU A 26 -7.60 5.97 4.85
N GLY A 27 -8.83 6.18 5.31
CA GLY A 27 -9.80 7.04 4.62
C GLY A 27 -10.48 6.41 3.41
N LEU A 28 -10.45 5.07 3.26
CA LEU A 28 -11.17 4.41 2.18
C LEU A 28 -12.68 4.46 2.39
N THR A 29 -13.43 4.57 1.31
CA THR A 29 -14.89 4.56 1.36
C THR A 29 -15.41 3.13 1.43
N LEU A 30 -16.11 2.76 2.53
CA LEU A 30 -16.78 1.47 2.63
C LEU A 30 -17.87 1.37 1.56
N ALA A 31 -17.75 0.38 0.69
CA ALA A 31 -18.73 0.09 -0.35
C ALA A 31 -19.86 -0.80 0.18
N ARG A 32 -19.51 -1.89 0.85
CA ARG A 32 -20.46 -2.86 1.38
C ARG A 32 -19.86 -3.71 2.50
N LYS A 33 -20.65 -3.99 3.52
CA LYS A 33 -20.37 -5.03 4.52
C LYS A 33 -21.40 -6.16 4.36
N LEU A 34 -20.95 -7.39 4.27
CA LEU A 34 -21.77 -8.61 4.18
C LEU A 34 -21.52 -9.46 5.43
N SER A 35 -22.24 -9.14 6.50
CA SER A 35 -21.99 -9.70 7.84
C SER A 35 -22.07 -11.23 7.89
N LYS A 36 -23.03 -11.86 7.19
CA LYS A 36 -23.13 -13.32 7.11
C LYS A 36 -21.93 -14.00 6.46
N ARG A 37 -21.25 -13.32 5.55
CA ARG A 37 -20.02 -13.80 4.86
C ARG A 37 -18.75 -13.36 5.56
N ARG A 38 -18.84 -12.50 6.57
CA ARG A 38 -17.70 -11.90 7.27
C ARG A 38 -16.72 -11.21 6.32
N VAL A 39 -17.27 -10.39 5.40
CA VAL A 39 -16.48 -9.67 4.38
C VAL A 39 -16.94 -8.21 4.28
N ALA A 40 -15.99 -7.32 4.02
CA ALA A 40 -16.24 -5.93 3.70
C ALA A 40 -15.50 -5.55 2.41
N PHE A 41 -16.12 -4.69 1.61
CA PHE A 41 -15.55 -4.15 0.38
C PHE A 41 -15.40 -2.65 0.49
N PHE A 42 -14.27 -2.15 0.03
CA PHE A 42 -13.94 -0.73 -0.01
C PHE A 42 -13.68 -0.28 -1.43
N TRP A 43 -14.16 0.91 -1.75
CA TRP A 43 -13.76 1.58 -2.99
C TRP A 43 -12.33 2.09 -2.87
N VAL A 44 -11.55 1.87 -3.93
CA VAL A 44 -10.20 2.42 -4.11
C VAL A 44 -10.25 3.43 -5.25
N GLY A 45 -9.67 4.60 -5.00
CA GLY A 45 -9.71 5.72 -5.94
C GLY A 45 -11.06 6.48 -5.94
N GLU A 46 -11.02 7.71 -6.42
CA GLU A 46 -12.18 8.63 -6.42
C GLU A 46 -13.30 8.15 -7.36
N ASN A 47 -12.94 7.50 -8.45
CA ASN A 47 -13.88 7.06 -9.49
C ASN A 47 -14.66 5.80 -9.13
N LYS A 48 -14.44 5.18 -7.97
CA LYS A 48 -15.10 3.94 -7.53
C LYS A 48 -15.04 2.83 -8.59
N GLN A 49 -13.88 2.66 -9.21
CA GLN A 49 -13.68 1.67 -10.28
C GLN A 49 -12.89 0.43 -9.84
N GLN A 50 -12.30 0.48 -8.66
CA GLN A 50 -11.51 -0.61 -8.10
C GLN A 50 -11.92 -0.86 -6.67
N MET A 51 -11.73 -2.08 -6.20
CA MET A 51 -12.16 -2.49 -4.86
C MET A 51 -11.08 -3.26 -4.12
N LEU A 52 -11.10 -3.09 -2.80
CA LEU A 52 -10.39 -3.93 -1.83
C LEU A 52 -11.42 -4.72 -1.03
N GLY A 53 -11.33 -6.04 -1.05
CA GLY A 53 -12.13 -6.93 -0.22
C GLY A 53 -11.36 -7.37 1.03
N LEU A 54 -11.98 -7.28 2.20
CA LEU A 54 -11.44 -7.78 3.46
C LEU A 54 -12.26 -8.98 3.90
N TRP A 55 -11.61 -10.14 4.06
CA TRP A 55 -12.24 -11.38 4.46
C TRP A 55 -11.72 -11.82 5.83
N GLU A 56 -12.61 -11.89 6.80
CA GLU A 56 -12.21 -12.41 8.10
C GLU A 56 -11.97 -13.92 8.01
N VAL A 57 -10.80 -14.36 8.46
CA VAL A 57 -10.48 -15.79 8.52
C VAL A 57 -11.37 -16.51 9.53
N HIS A 58 -11.70 -17.77 9.27
CA HIS A 58 -12.46 -18.59 10.23
C HIS A 58 -11.61 -19.01 11.41
N ASN A 59 -10.36 -19.40 11.16
CA ASN A 59 -9.37 -19.71 12.18
C ASN A 59 -8.21 -18.74 12.08
N ILE A 60 -7.76 -18.22 13.22
CA ILE A 60 -6.62 -17.28 13.26
C ILE A 60 -5.34 -17.90 12.69
N GLU A 61 -5.19 -19.22 12.83
CA GLU A 61 -4.05 -19.97 12.31
C GLU A 61 -4.00 -19.99 10.77
N ASP A 62 -5.13 -19.77 10.10
CA ASP A 62 -5.20 -19.68 8.63
C ASP A 62 -4.82 -18.29 8.10
N PHE A 63 -4.51 -17.33 8.98
CA PHE A 63 -4.11 -16.01 8.57
C PHE A 63 -2.68 -16.00 8.05
N GLU A 64 -2.53 -15.55 6.82
CA GLU A 64 -1.22 -15.27 6.21
C GLU A 64 -1.18 -13.79 5.79
N PRO A 65 -0.18 -13.01 6.27
CA PRO A 65 -0.02 -11.63 5.84
C PRO A 65 0.25 -11.55 4.34
N ARG A 66 -0.38 -10.60 3.69
CA ARG A 66 -0.24 -10.34 2.26
C ARG A 66 0.37 -8.95 2.02
N HIS A 67 0.69 -8.71 0.77
CA HIS A 67 1.25 -7.45 0.30
C HIS A 67 0.50 -6.95 -0.92
N PHE A 68 0.20 -5.65 -0.95
CA PHE A 68 -0.21 -4.93 -2.15
C PHE A 68 0.12 -3.44 -2.04
N ALA A 69 0.06 -2.74 -3.18
CA ALA A 69 0.38 -1.32 -3.27
C ALA A 69 -0.83 -0.49 -3.71
N PHE A 70 -1.01 0.66 -3.07
CA PHE A 70 -1.89 1.73 -3.56
C PHE A 70 -1.09 2.70 -4.42
N GLY A 71 -1.52 2.94 -5.66
CA GLY A 71 -0.97 3.99 -6.49
C GLY A 71 -1.32 5.37 -5.94
N VAL A 72 -0.32 6.23 -5.77
CA VAL A 72 -0.48 7.61 -5.29
C VAL A 72 0.34 8.57 -6.15
N ASN A 73 0.03 9.86 -6.10
CA ASN A 73 0.92 10.83 -6.71
C ASN A 73 2.19 11.05 -5.88
N LEU A 74 3.27 11.52 -6.53
CA LEU A 74 4.57 11.70 -5.90
C LEU A 74 4.54 12.76 -4.79
N GLU A 75 3.74 13.82 -4.94
CA GLU A 75 3.60 14.87 -3.95
C GLU A 75 3.06 14.31 -2.63
N PHE A 76 1.98 13.52 -2.67
CA PHE A 76 1.48 12.83 -1.49
C PHE A 76 2.48 11.81 -0.94
N LEU A 77 3.14 11.04 -1.81
CA LEU A 77 4.14 10.06 -1.38
C LEU A 77 5.22 10.68 -0.50
N MET A 78 5.72 11.87 -0.85
CA MET A 78 6.75 12.58 -0.10
C MET A 78 6.33 12.97 1.32
N THR A 79 5.05 13.15 1.56
CA THR A 79 4.48 13.50 2.88
C THR A 79 3.82 12.31 3.59
N SER A 80 3.68 11.18 2.88
CA SER A 80 2.88 10.03 3.33
C SER A 80 3.40 9.39 4.62
N LYS A 81 4.72 9.42 4.87
CA LYS A 81 5.28 8.92 6.12
C LYS A 81 4.70 9.68 7.33
N ALA A 82 4.78 11.00 7.33
CA ALA A 82 4.22 11.82 8.41
C ALA A 82 2.70 11.62 8.51
N TRP A 83 2.00 11.59 7.38
CA TRP A 83 0.57 11.34 7.31
C TRP A 83 0.16 10.01 7.94
N LEU A 84 0.93 8.93 7.73
CA LEU A 84 0.72 7.61 8.34
C LEU A 84 0.99 7.64 9.85
N GLU A 85 2.12 8.23 10.26
CA GLU A 85 2.55 8.31 11.67
C GLU A 85 1.54 9.11 12.53
N GLU A 86 1.01 10.21 12.02
CA GLU A 86 -0.05 11.01 12.67
C GLU A 86 -1.34 10.20 12.93
N ARG A 87 -1.57 9.14 12.14
CA ARG A 87 -2.71 8.23 12.28
C ARG A 87 -2.39 6.97 13.09
N GLY A 88 -1.20 6.93 13.68
CA GLY A 88 -0.71 5.78 14.46
C GLY A 88 -0.56 4.52 13.59
N ILE A 89 -0.17 4.68 12.31
CA ILE A 89 0.10 3.58 11.39
C ILE A 89 1.60 3.33 11.35
N ALA A 90 2.01 2.07 11.55
CA ALA A 90 3.42 1.68 11.61
C ALA A 90 4.06 1.73 10.22
N VAL A 91 4.96 2.68 9.99
CA VAL A 91 5.79 2.76 8.78
C VAL A 91 7.01 1.87 8.95
N ILE A 92 7.27 1.04 7.95
CA ILE A 92 8.35 0.04 7.98
C ILE A 92 9.35 0.27 6.84
N GLY A 93 10.55 -0.29 7.00
CA GLY A 93 11.53 -0.39 5.93
C GLY A 93 11.23 -1.57 4.99
N SER A 94 11.95 -1.62 3.88
CA SER A 94 11.86 -2.72 2.92
C SER A 94 13.19 -2.91 2.20
N GLN A 95 13.46 -4.11 1.71
CA GLN A 95 14.63 -4.46 0.90
C GLN A 95 15.97 -4.00 1.50
N GLY A 96 16.14 -4.20 2.81
CA GLY A 96 17.35 -3.80 3.54
C GLY A 96 17.50 -2.28 3.75
N LYS A 97 16.49 -1.48 3.40
CA LYS A 97 16.44 -0.04 3.66
C LYS A 97 15.53 0.26 4.85
N GLY A 98 15.89 1.26 5.63
CA GLY A 98 15.05 1.77 6.70
C GLY A 98 13.86 2.59 6.17
N ASN A 99 13.01 3.06 7.09
CA ASN A 99 11.78 3.80 6.77
C ASN A 99 11.94 5.33 6.76
N GLN A 100 13.17 5.85 6.75
CA GLN A 100 13.41 7.30 6.88
C GLN A 100 13.05 8.07 5.62
N LYS A 101 13.19 7.44 4.46
CA LYS A 101 12.95 8.03 3.14
C LYS A 101 12.22 7.04 2.25
N PRO A 102 11.48 7.50 1.21
CA PRO A 102 10.94 6.62 0.19
C PRO A 102 12.04 5.78 -0.47
N ILE A 103 11.68 4.55 -0.82
CA ILE A 103 12.54 3.54 -1.44
C ILE A 103 12.18 3.43 -2.90
N VAL A 104 13.17 3.36 -3.80
CA VAL A 104 12.95 3.23 -5.25
C VAL A 104 13.22 1.80 -5.71
N GLN A 105 12.25 1.25 -6.41
CA GLN A 105 12.40 0.03 -7.23
C GLN A 105 13.03 0.43 -8.56
N ARG A 106 14.30 0.11 -8.77
CA ARG A 106 15.08 0.65 -9.92
C ARG A 106 14.66 0.03 -11.25
N TRP A 107 14.34 -1.26 -11.28
CA TRP A 107 13.88 -1.97 -12.47
C TRP A 107 12.50 -1.52 -12.97
N MET A 108 11.69 -0.99 -12.06
CA MET A 108 10.37 -0.40 -12.33
C MET A 108 10.37 0.97 -11.66
N PRO A 109 10.92 2.03 -12.27
CA PRO A 109 11.21 3.29 -11.58
C PRO A 109 10.00 3.81 -10.80
N ALA A 110 9.86 3.34 -9.57
CA ALA A 110 8.76 3.67 -8.68
C ALA A 110 9.28 3.91 -7.27
N ALA A 111 8.85 5.03 -6.67
CA ALA A 111 9.12 5.35 -5.28
C ALA A 111 8.02 4.81 -4.38
N SER A 112 8.41 4.28 -3.21
CA SER A 112 7.50 3.58 -2.31
C SER A 112 7.72 3.94 -0.85
N VAL A 113 6.63 3.94 -0.09
CA VAL A 113 6.61 3.99 1.39
C VAL A 113 5.80 2.79 1.86
N TYR A 114 6.39 1.97 2.74
CA TYR A 114 5.79 0.73 3.25
C TYR A 114 5.24 0.91 4.66
N PHE A 115 4.11 0.29 4.93
CA PHE A 115 3.46 0.33 6.24
C PHE A 115 2.68 -0.96 6.51
N LEU A 116 2.22 -1.13 7.75
CA LEU A 116 1.42 -2.29 8.16
C LEU A 116 -0.02 -1.89 8.43
N ASP A 117 -0.94 -2.77 8.07
CA ASP A 117 -2.31 -2.68 8.58
C ASP A 117 -2.41 -3.21 10.02
N CYS A 118 -3.63 -3.25 10.56
CA CYS A 118 -3.87 -3.70 11.93
C CYS A 118 -3.60 -5.19 12.18
N ASP A 119 -3.52 -5.98 11.12
CA ASP A 119 -3.26 -7.42 11.19
C ASP A 119 -1.83 -7.80 10.79
N GLY A 120 -1.04 -6.84 10.29
CA GLY A 120 0.33 -7.04 9.84
C GLY A 120 0.44 -7.34 8.34
N ASN A 121 -0.62 -7.13 7.55
CA ASN A 121 -0.47 -7.09 6.10
C ASN A 121 0.48 -5.94 5.72
N LYS A 122 1.42 -6.21 4.83
CA LYS A 122 2.37 -5.21 4.34
C LYS A 122 1.73 -4.42 3.21
N LEU A 123 1.45 -3.17 3.47
CA LEU A 123 0.89 -2.25 2.50
C LEU A 123 1.96 -1.30 1.97
N GLU A 124 1.69 -0.71 0.81
CA GLU A 124 2.61 0.18 0.12
C GLU A 124 1.85 1.35 -0.49
N PHE A 125 2.36 2.56 -0.34
CA PHE A 125 2.07 3.66 -1.26
C PHE A 125 3.16 3.69 -2.31
N ILE A 126 2.78 3.65 -3.59
CA ILE A 126 3.69 3.61 -4.72
C ILE A 126 3.38 4.73 -5.72
N SER A 127 4.42 5.38 -6.20
CA SER A 127 4.34 6.41 -7.25
C SER A 127 5.36 6.14 -8.33
N MET A 128 4.89 6.06 -9.59
CA MET A 128 5.79 5.88 -10.73
C MET A 128 6.63 7.15 -10.94
N LEU A 129 7.92 6.95 -11.19
CA LEU A 129 8.85 8.01 -11.57
C LEU A 129 8.95 8.05 -13.10
N HIS A 130 8.91 9.24 -13.69
CA HIS A 130 9.02 9.42 -15.15
C HIS A 130 10.48 9.39 -15.61
N LYS A 131 11.17 8.27 -15.33
CA LYS A 131 12.56 8.01 -15.71
C LYS A 131 12.67 6.61 -16.29
N ASN A 132 13.74 6.36 -17.05
CA ASN A 132 14.00 5.03 -17.58
C ASN A 132 14.39 4.06 -16.45
N PRO A 133 13.96 2.80 -16.52
CA PRO A 133 14.46 1.76 -15.64
C PRO A 133 15.97 1.60 -15.77
N ASP A 134 16.64 1.21 -14.71
CA ASP A 134 18.01 0.71 -14.81
C ASP A 134 18.04 -0.81 -14.56
N GLU A 135 19.15 -1.44 -14.93
CA GLU A 135 19.31 -2.89 -14.82
C GLU A 135 19.63 -3.38 -13.40
N LEU A 136 19.74 -2.45 -12.44
CA LEU A 136 20.10 -2.79 -11.08
C LEU A 136 18.91 -3.38 -10.31
N GLU A 137 19.10 -4.56 -9.75
CA GLU A 137 18.06 -5.29 -9.03
C GLU A 137 17.87 -4.84 -7.58
N TYR A 138 18.81 -4.05 -7.03
CA TYR A 138 18.71 -3.57 -5.66
C TYR A 138 17.91 -2.26 -5.56
N ALA A 139 17.23 -2.08 -4.45
CA ALA A 139 16.54 -0.83 -4.14
C ALA A 139 17.50 0.27 -3.68
N SER A 140 17.17 1.52 -3.95
CA SER A 140 17.85 2.71 -3.42
C SER A 140 16.88 3.63 -2.68
N TYR A 141 17.40 4.60 -1.92
CA TYR A 141 16.56 5.70 -1.47
C TYR A 141 16.28 6.67 -2.62
N LEU A 142 15.09 7.27 -2.61
CA LEU A 142 14.69 8.24 -3.64
C LEU A 142 15.69 9.40 -3.78
N SER A 143 16.33 9.83 -2.68
CA SER A 143 17.37 10.87 -2.72
C SER A 143 18.59 10.44 -3.54
N VAL A 144 19.04 9.20 -3.39
CA VAL A 144 20.16 8.63 -4.17
C VAL A 144 19.76 8.48 -5.63
N TRP A 145 18.56 7.92 -5.88
CA TRP A 145 18.03 7.82 -7.24
C TRP A 145 18.00 9.17 -7.96
N ASN A 146 17.52 10.22 -7.31
CA ASN A 146 17.44 11.55 -7.89
C ASN A 146 18.84 12.15 -8.20
N GLU A 147 19.83 11.91 -7.33
CA GLU A 147 21.21 12.35 -7.58
C GLU A 147 21.82 11.67 -8.80
N GLU A 148 21.58 10.37 -8.97
CA GLU A 148 22.09 9.58 -10.11
C GLU A 148 21.39 9.88 -11.43
N HIS A 149 20.13 10.36 -11.40
CA HIS A 149 19.28 10.62 -12.56
C HIS A 149 19.00 12.11 -12.78
N GLN A 150 19.79 13.01 -12.19
CA GLN A 150 19.74 14.43 -12.54
C GLN A 150 20.19 14.60 -14.01
N GLU A 151 19.37 15.30 -14.78
CA GLU A 151 19.78 15.71 -16.13
C GLU A 151 20.98 16.65 -16.00
N LYS A 152 22.08 16.28 -16.66
CA LYS A 152 23.28 17.13 -16.80
C LYS A 152 23.02 18.18 -17.88
#